data_97cfe3949d2e236165d79d867a1d0d4d
#
_entry.id   97cfe3949d2e236165d79d867a1d0d4d
#
_cell.length_a   1.000
_cell.length_b   1.000
_cell.length_c   1.000
_cell.angle_alpha   90.00
_cell.angle_beta   90.00
_cell.angle_gamma   90.00
#
_symmetry.space_group_name_H-M   'P 1'
#
loop_
_entity.id
_entity.type
_entity.pdbx_description
1 polymer ?
#
loop_
_entity_poly.entity_id
_entity_poly.type
_entity_poly.pdbx_seq_one_letter_code
_entity_poly.pdbx_strand_id
1 'polypeptide(L)' 'MAAREFYVVIEKDEDGFYVGEVPQLRACYTQGRSLDELMENIKEVIKLCLEEEEFLSTLPA' A
#
# COMPACT_ATOMS: atom_id res chain seq x y z
N MET A 1 6.82 5.87 -21.62
CA MET A 1 7.02 6.04 -20.19
C MET A 1 6.33 4.93 -19.43
N ALA A 2 7.06 4.20 -18.64
CA ALA A 2 6.50 3.07 -17.91
C ALA A 2 5.87 3.53 -16.61
N ALA A 3 4.60 3.24 -16.42
CA ALA A 3 3.94 3.44 -15.15
C ALA A 3 4.13 2.18 -14.32
N ARG A 4 4.47 2.35 -13.05
CA ARG A 4 4.56 1.20 -12.15
C ARG A 4 3.15 0.74 -11.81
N GLU A 5 2.94 -0.54 -11.97
CA GLU A 5 1.66 -1.15 -11.61
C GLU A 5 1.82 -1.91 -10.31
N PHE A 6 0.86 -1.76 -9.44
CA PHE A 6 0.84 -2.46 -8.17
C PHE A 6 -0.42 -3.30 -8.07
N TYR A 7 -0.24 -4.52 -7.61
CA TYR A 7 -1.35 -5.38 -7.29
C TYR A 7 -1.78 -5.13 -5.86
N VAL A 8 -3.05 -5.10 -5.63
CA VAL A 8 -3.61 -4.90 -4.29
C VAL A 8 -4.48 -6.08 -3.95
N VAL A 9 -4.15 -6.77 -2.88
CA VAL A 9 -4.97 -7.86 -2.36
C VAL A 9 -5.93 -7.26 -1.36
N ILE A 10 -7.22 -7.38 -1.61
CA ILE A 10 -8.26 -6.80 -0.77
C ILE A 10 -9.05 -7.90 -0.09
N GLU A 11 -9.18 -7.80 1.22
CA GLU A 11 -10.00 -8.70 2.02
C GLU A 11 -10.91 -7.89 2.92
N LYS A 12 -12.06 -8.43 3.24
CA LYS A 12 -12.99 -7.83 4.18
C LYS A 12 -12.90 -8.61 5.48
N ASP A 13 -12.64 -7.92 6.58
CA ASP A 13 -12.54 -8.59 7.87
C ASP A 13 -13.92 -8.79 8.52
N GLU A 14 -13.92 -9.44 9.68
CA GLU A 14 -15.14 -9.77 10.38
C GLU A 14 -15.89 -8.53 10.88
N ASP A 15 -15.19 -7.45 11.10
CA ASP A 15 -15.76 -6.18 11.58
C ASP A 15 -16.30 -5.30 10.47
N GLY A 16 -16.17 -5.77 9.22
CA GLY A 16 -16.66 -5.02 8.07
C GLY A 16 -15.67 -4.04 7.47
N PHE A 17 -14.43 -4.04 7.95
CA PHE A 17 -13.38 -3.22 7.35
C PHE A 17 -12.79 -3.94 6.14
N TYR A 18 -12.38 -3.15 5.16
CA TYR A 18 -11.62 -3.66 4.04
C TYR A 18 -10.15 -3.48 4.33
N VAL A 19 -9.38 -4.53 4.13
CA VAL A 19 -7.93 -4.50 4.33
C VAL A 19 -7.28 -4.69 2.96
N GLY A 20 -6.37 -3.81 2.63
CA GLY A 20 -5.63 -3.88 1.37
C GLY A 20 -4.15 -4.05 1.63
N GLU A 21 -3.52 -4.92 0.87
CA GLU A 21 -2.09 -5.18 0.96
C GLU A 21 -1.47 -5.09 -0.43
N VAL A 22 -0.29 -4.50 -0.50
CA VAL A 22 0.49 -4.45 -1.74
C VAL A 22 1.68 -5.39 -1.56
N PRO A 23 1.59 -6.64 -2.08
CA PRO A 23 2.64 -7.62 -1.82
C PRO A 23 4.00 -7.29 -2.44
N GLN A 24 4.02 -6.42 -3.44
CA GLN A 24 5.25 -5.99 -4.08
C GLN A 24 6.11 -5.07 -3.21
N LEU A 25 5.52 -4.51 -2.15
CA LEU A 25 6.20 -3.59 -1.26
C LEU A 25 6.21 -4.18 0.15
N ARG A 26 7.31 -3.96 0.85
CA ARG A 26 7.46 -4.49 2.20
C ARG A 26 6.54 -3.74 3.18
N ALA A 27 5.76 -4.50 3.93
CA ALA A 27 4.89 -3.97 4.97
C ALA A 27 3.93 -2.87 4.48
N CYS A 28 3.48 -2.98 3.24
CA CYS A 28 2.60 -1.99 2.64
C CYS A 28 1.16 -2.49 2.68
N TYR A 29 0.45 -2.10 3.72
CA TYR A 29 -0.95 -2.47 3.91
C TYR A 29 -1.68 -1.36 4.64
N THR A 30 -2.98 -1.34 4.46
CA THR A 30 -3.85 -0.36 5.12
C THR A 30 -5.27 -0.90 5.19
N GLN A 31 -6.15 -0.15 5.79
CA GLN A 31 -7.55 -0.54 5.88
C GLN A 31 -8.46 0.66 5.66
N GLY A 32 -9.71 0.40 5.38
CA GLY A 32 -10.73 1.43 5.21
C GLY A 32 -12.10 0.85 5.47
N ARG A 33 -13.07 1.72 5.72
CA ARG A 33 -14.45 1.32 6.00
C ARG A 33 -15.24 1.04 4.72
N SER A 34 -14.75 1.50 3.60
CA SER A 34 -15.34 1.26 2.29
C SER A 34 -14.23 1.03 1.29
N LEU A 35 -14.60 0.53 0.11
CA LEU A 35 -13.61 0.35 -0.95
C LEU A 35 -13.02 1.69 -1.39
N ASP A 36 -13.83 2.73 -1.47
CA ASP A 36 -13.35 4.04 -1.86
C ASP A 36 -12.34 4.58 -0.85
N GLU A 37 -12.66 4.46 0.43
CA GLU A 37 -11.74 4.87 1.49
C GLU A 37 -10.45 4.04 1.45
N LEU A 38 -10.59 2.74 1.27
CA LEU A 38 -9.44 1.86 1.17
C LEU A 38 -8.52 2.26 0.02
N MET A 39 -9.09 2.55 -1.15
CA MET A 39 -8.28 2.93 -2.33
C MET A 39 -7.55 4.24 -2.11
N GLU A 40 -8.17 5.20 -1.44
CA GLU A 40 -7.49 6.45 -1.09
C GLU A 40 -6.34 6.19 -0.12
N ASN A 41 -6.58 5.36 0.88
CA ASN A 41 -5.56 5.00 1.85
C ASN A 41 -4.41 4.21 1.22
N ILE A 42 -4.73 3.36 0.23
CA ILE A 42 -3.71 2.61 -0.49
C ILE A 42 -2.79 3.53 -1.28
N LYS A 43 -3.34 4.53 -1.94
CA LYS A 43 -2.53 5.50 -2.67
C LYS A 43 -1.52 6.18 -1.73
N GLU A 44 -1.98 6.58 -0.56
CA GLU A 44 -1.13 7.21 0.44
C GLU A 44 -0.06 6.26 0.95
N VAL A 45 -0.45 5.03 1.28
CA VAL A 45 0.51 4.08 1.84
C VAL A 45 1.55 3.65 0.82
N ILE A 46 1.16 3.50 -0.45
CA ILE A 46 2.13 3.19 -1.52
C ILE A 46 3.16 4.31 -1.62
N LYS A 47 2.70 5.53 -1.61
CA LYS A 47 3.59 6.69 -1.67
C LYS A 47 4.59 6.67 -0.52
N LEU A 48 4.12 6.43 0.69
CA LEU A 48 4.96 6.37 1.87
C LEU A 48 5.94 5.19 1.80
N CYS A 49 5.47 4.03 1.35
CA CYS A 49 6.33 2.86 1.21
C CYS A 49 7.44 3.09 0.18
N LEU A 50 7.11 3.76 -0.92
CA LEU A 50 8.11 4.07 -1.95
C LEU A 50 9.14 5.08 -1.44
N GLU A 51 8.72 6.07 -0.68
CA GLU A 51 9.62 7.03 -0.09
C GLU A 51 10.59 6.37 0.90
N GLU A 52 10.08 5.46 1.71
CA GLU A 52 10.90 4.71 2.65
C GLU A 52 11.89 3.82 1.91
N GLU A 53 11.45 3.13 0.88
CA GLU A 53 12.30 2.27 0.07
C GLU A 53 13.44 3.07 -0.57
N GLU A 54 13.13 4.23 -1.11
CA GLU A 54 14.11 5.12 -1.70
C GLU A 54 15.13 5.59 -0.65
N PHE A 55 14.66 5.94 0.53
CA PHE A 55 15.53 6.35 1.62
C PHE A 55 16.48 5.23 2.00
N LEU A 56 15.97 4.02 2.17
CA LEU A 56 16.80 2.87 2.54
C LEU A 56 17.84 2.54 1.47
N SER A 57 17.50 2.73 0.21
CA SER A 57 18.42 2.43 -0.88
C SER A 57 19.56 3.45 -1.00
N THR A 58 19.42 4.62 -0.37
CA THR A 58 20.45 5.66 -0.39
C THR A 58 21.38 5.61 0.82
N LEU A 59 21.07 4.75 1.80
CA LEU A 59 21.93 4.63 2.98
C LEU A 59 23.23 3.93 2.63
N PRO A 60 24.34 4.35 3.25
CA PRO A 60 25.60 3.66 3.03
C PRO A 60 25.54 2.23 3.55
N ALA A 61 26.23 1.36 2.87
CA ALA A 61 26.29 -0.05 3.26
C ALA A 61 27.03 -0.25 4.58
#